data_2cacccbff95531c88edeb305b8b206de
#
_entry.id   2cacccbff95531c88edeb305b8b206de
#
_cell.length_a   1.000
_cell.length_b   1.000
_cell.length_c   1.000
_cell.angle_alpha   90.00
_cell.angle_beta   90.00
_cell.angle_gamma   90.00
#
_symmetry.space_group_name_H-M   'P 1'
#
loop_
_entity.id
_entity.type
_entity.pdbx_description
1 polymer ?
#
loop_
_entity_poly.entity_id
_entity_poly.type
_entity_poly.pdbx_seq_one_letter_code
_entity_poly.pdbx_strand_id
1 'polypeptide(L)'
;RTPFVEKGIKKIIEHSYVPVIRNSGGLGVIADEGILNISYLFPKTADSASTDHAYEKMVSLTQQAFPELQIEAYEIASSYCPGTYDLSVNGQKIAGIAQRRIKKGIAVMMYLSVNGNQTARGNLVREFYQQSLDPLRPDNSYPSVDPNSMVTLETLLERPILVNEVKER
;
A
#
# COMPACT_ATOMS: atom_id res chain seq x y z
N ARG A 1 12.55 -11.85 7.97
CA ARG A 1 11.39 -12.63 8.50
C ARG A 1 11.17 -12.24 9.95
N THR A 2 9.94 -11.89 10.32
CA THR A 2 9.58 -11.62 11.72
C THR A 2 9.74 -12.91 12.54
N PRO A 3 10.43 -12.86 13.70
CA PRO A 3 10.71 -14.07 14.49
C PRO A 3 9.45 -14.74 15.05
N PHE A 4 8.40 -13.97 15.30
CA PHE A 4 7.14 -14.44 15.88
C PHE A 4 5.94 -14.19 14.96
N VAL A 5 6.10 -14.40 13.65
CA VAL A 5 5.05 -14.13 12.65
C VAL A 5 3.70 -14.78 13.00
N GLU A 6 3.71 -15.95 13.63
CA GLU A 6 2.50 -16.66 14.03
C GLU A 6 1.66 -15.88 15.05
N LYS A 7 2.32 -15.15 15.98
CA LYS A 7 1.62 -14.30 16.95
C LYS A 7 0.92 -13.13 16.26
N GLY A 8 1.61 -12.50 15.28
CA GLY A 8 1.00 -11.45 14.47
C GLY A 8 -0.15 -11.96 13.61
N ILE A 9 0.02 -13.13 12.97
CA ILE A 9 -1.06 -13.78 12.20
C ILE A 9 -2.28 -14.05 13.08
N LYS A 10 -2.10 -14.50 14.33
CA LYS A 10 -3.21 -14.68 15.25
C LYS A 10 -4.00 -13.39 15.46
N LYS A 11 -3.32 -12.24 15.60
CA LYS A 11 -3.97 -10.93 15.69
C LYS A 11 -4.82 -10.61 14.46
N ILE A 12 -4.30 -10.86 13.27
CA ILE A 12 -5.02 -10.66 12.01
C ILE A 12 -6.32 -11.48 11.97
N ILE A 13 -6.25 -12.76 12.41
CA ILE A 13 -7.41 -13.66 12.46
C ILE A 13 -8.43 -13.23 13.53
N GLU A 14 -7.97 -12.75 14.70
CA GLU A 14 -8.84 -12.22 15.77
C GLU A 14 -9.69 -11.02 15.28
N HIS A 15 -9.21 -10.28 14.31
CA HIS A 15 -9.94 -9.17 13.66
C HIS A 15 -10.72 -9.61 12.40
N SER A 16 -10.95 -10.91 12.24
CA SER A 16 -11.72 -11.49 11.12
C SER A 16 -11.09 -11.29 9.71
N TYR A 17 -9.79 -11.04 9.63
CA TYR A 17 -9.07 -11.05 8.37
C TYR A 17 -8.44 -12.40 8.07
N VAL A 18 -8.31 -12.73 6.79
CA VAL A 18 -7.62 -13.93 6.32
C VAL A 18 -6.20 -13.54 5.88
N PRO A 19 -5.15 -14.03 6.57
CA PRO A 19 -3.78 -13.76 6.17
C PRO A 19 -3.42 -14.53 4.90
N VAL A 20 -2.84 -13.85 3.91
CA VAL A 20 -2.38 -14.44 2.66
C VAL A 20 -0.97 -13.97 2.31
N ILE A 21 -0.18 -14.83 1.66
CA ILE A 21 1.13 -14.46 1.12
C ILE A 21 0.92 -13.93 -0.29
N ARG A 22 1.21 -12.64 -0.48
CA ARG A 22 1.11 -12.01 -1.80
C ARG A 22 2.33 -12.26 -2.66
N ASN A 23 2.15 -12.15 -3.96
CA ASN A 23 3.14 -12.47 -4.98
C ASN A 23 3.94 -11.22 -5.45
N SER A 24 3.97 -10.18 -4.63
CA SER A 24 4.69 -8.91 -4.86
C SER A 24 5.60 -8.60 -3.68
N GLY A 25 6.59 -7.76 -3.87
CA GLY A 25 7.48 -7.28 -2.81
C GLY A 25 6.77 -6.39 -1.78
N GLY A 26 7.52 -6.00 -0.76
CA GLY A 26 7.08 -5.13 0.33
C GLY A 26 6.61 -5.88 1.57
N LEU A 27 6.07 -5.14 2.52
CA LEU A 27 5.62 -5.60 3.82
C LEU A 27 4.10 -5.93 3.84
N GLY A 28 3.53 -6.06 5.03
CA GLY A 28 2.10 -6.33 5.20
C GLY A 28 1.22 -5.17 4.71
N VAL A 29 0.12 -5.51 4.06
CA VAL A 29 -0.94 -4.56 3.67
C VAL A 29 -2.30 -5.14 4.01
N ILE A 30 -3.27 -4.31 4.28
CA ILE A 30 -4.67 -4.71 4.41
C ILE A 30 -5.36 -4.54 3.06
N ALA A 31 -6.11 -5.54 2.65
CA ALA A 31 -6.96 -5.49 1.45
C ALA A 31 -8.37 -5.94 1.84
N ASP A 32 -9.20 -4.99 2.20
CA ASP A 32 -10.60 -5.17 2.52
C ASP A 32 -11.50 -4.43 1.52
N GLU A 33 -12.80 -4.35 1.80
CA GLU A 33 -13.81 -3.85 0.89
C GLU A 33 -13.58 -2.43 0.36
N GLY A 34 -12.93 -1.58 1.13
CA GLY A 34 -12.60 -0.19 0.75
C GLY A 34 -11.25 0.00 0.06
N ILE A 35 -10.55 -1.09 -0.27
CA ILE A 35 -9.25 -1.07 -0.94
C ILE A 35 -9.39 -1.53 -2.40
N LEU A 36 -8.95 -0.71 -3.35
CA LEU A 36 -8.85 -1.09 -4.75
C LEU A 36 -7.45 -1.57 -5.07
N ASN A 37 -7.34 -2.83 -5.55
CA ASN A 37 -6.09 -3.36 -6.08
C ASN A 37 -6.05 -3.20 -7.59
N ILE A 38 -5.02 -2.53 -8.10
CA ILE A 38 -4.82 -2.25 -9.52
C ILE A 38 -3.53 -2.91 -9.97
N SER A 39 -3.53 -3.57 -11.13
CA SER A 39 -2.34 -4.11 -11.76
C SER A 39 -2.23 -3.59 -13.19
N TYR A 40 -1.13 -2.91 -13.49
CA TYR A 40 -0.78 -2.46 -14.83
C TYR A 40 0.32 -3.38 -15.38
N LEU A 41 0.00 -4.10 -16.48
CA LEU A 41 0.89 -5.07 -17.09
C LEU A 41 1.34 -4.58 -18.45
N PHE A 42 2.64 -4.64 -18.72
CA PHE A 42 3.20 -4.27 -20.02
C PHE A 42 4.45 -5.08 -20.38
N PRO A 43 4.78 -5.18 -21.69
CA PRO A 43 5.99 -5.87 -22.12
C PRO A 43 7.26 -5.20 -21.60
N LYS A 44 8.27 -6.01 -21.30
CA LYS A 44 9.61 -5.51 -21.00
C LYS A 44 10.32 -5.18 -22.31
N THR A 45 10.53 -3.89 -22.56
CA THR A 45 11.29 -3.36 -23.71
C THR A 45 12.57 -2.67 -23.20
N ALA A 46 13.42 -2.20 -24.12
CA ALA A 46 14.60 -1.41 -23.75
C ALA A 46 14.19 -0.12 -22.98
N ASP A 47 13.13 0.55 -23.40
CA ASP A 47 12.62 1.78 -22.77
C ASP A 47 12.01 1.54 -21.40
N SER A 48 11.45 0.35 -21.15
CA SER A 48 10.88 -0.04 -19.86
C SER A 48 11.90 -0.73 -18.95
N ALA A 49 13.20 -0.68 -19.26
CA ALA A 49 14.24 -1.34 -18.47
C ALA A 49 14.41 -0.75 -17.07
N SER A 50 14.19 0.56 -16.90
CA SER A 50 14.25 1.23 -15.61
C SER A 50 13.13 0.76 -14.67
N THR A 51 13.50 0.57 -13.41
CA THR A 51 12.55 0.29 -12.33
C THR A 51 11.66 1.49 -12.07
N ASP A 52 12.25 2.69 -12.06
CA ASP A 52 11.55 3.95 -11.77
C ASP A 52 10.50 4.27 -12.82
N HIS A 53 10.81 4.09 -14.10
CA HIS A 53 9.85 4.30 -15.18
C HIS A 53 8.54 3.50 -15.02
N ALA A 54 8.63 2.28 -14.48
CA ALA A 54 7.45 1.46 -14.22
C ALA A 54 6.58 2.05 -13.09
N TYR A 55 7.21 2.55 -12.03
CA TYR A 55 6.51 3.23 -10.95
C TYR A 55 5.91 4.57 -11.40
N GLU A 56 6.67 5.39 -12.11
CA GLU A 56 6.24 6.69 -12.64
C GLU A 56 4.98 6.59 -13.52
N LYS A 57 4.85 5.50 -14.29
CA LYS A 57 3.62 5.25 -15.06
C LYS A 57 2.41 5.12 -14.14
N MET A 58 2.50 4.37 -13.03
CA MET A 58 1.39 4.20 -12.09
C MET A 58 1.09 5.52 -11.37
N VAL A 59 2.12 6.27 -10.99
CA VAL A 59 1.99 7.62 -10.41
C VAL A 59 1.19 8.52 -11.35
N SER A 60 1.63 8.63 -12.62
CA SER A 60 0.99 9.45 -13.63
C SER A 60 -0.48 9.07 -13.89
N LEU A 61 -0.77 7.76 -13.98
CA LEU A 61 -2.14 7.28 -14.14
C LEU A 61 -3.03 7.69 -12.96
N THR A 62 -2.52 7.61 -11.73
CA THR A 62 -3.29 7.99 -10.54
C THR A 62 -3.52 9.50 -10.48
N GLN A 63 -2.49 10.31 -10.82
CA GLN A 63 -2.63 11.77 -10.90
C GLN A 63 -3.65 12.20 -11.96
N GLN A 64 -3.70 11.52 -13.11
CA GLN A 64 -4.68 11.79 -14.16
C GLN A 64 -6.11 11.39 -13.74
N ALA A 65 -6.28 10.32 -12.98
CA ALA A 65 -7.58 9.88 -12.47
C ALA A 65 -8.13 10.80 -11.37
N PHE A 66 -7.26 11.53 -10.66
CA PHE A 66 -7.63 12.43 -9.56
C PHE A 66 -6.98 13.81 -9.72
N PRO A 67 -7.31 14.57 -10.78
CA PRO A 67 -6.71 15.88 -11.04
C PRO A 67 -7.07 16.91 -9.96
N GLU A 68 -8.10 16.66 -9.18
CA GLU A 68 -8.51 17.49 -8.05
C GLU A 68 -7.63 17.33 -6.81
N LEU A 69 -6.77 16.28 -6.75
CA LEU A 69 -5.87 16.01 -5.64
C LEU A 69 -4.42 16.32 -6.03
N GLN A 70 -3.70 16.97 -5.14
CA GLN A 70 -2.24 17.17 -5.31
C GLN A 70 -1.50 15.91 -4.83
N ILE A 71 -1.43 14.90 -5.71
CA ILE A 71 -0.78 13.63 -5.41
C ILE A 71 0.73 13.74 -5.62
N GLU A 72 1.48 13.42 -4.57
CA GLU A 72 2.94 13.34 -4.55
C GLU A 72 3.38 11.87 -4.43
N ALA A 73 4.63 11.57 -4.86
CA ALA A 73 5.21 10.24 -4.81
C ALA A 73 6.54 10.27 -4.05
N TYR A 74 6.52 9.82 -2.79
CA TYR A 74 7.70 9.66 -1.94
C TYR A 74 7.39 8.73 -0.76
N GLU A 75 8.43 8.25 -0.07
CA GLU A 75 8.29 7.32 1.04
C GLU A 75 7.59 7.96 2.24
N ILE A 76 6.53 7.32 2.71
CA ILE A 76 5.88 7.61 4.00
C ILE A 76 6.35 6.58 5.02
N ALA A 77 7.50 6.84 5.63
CA ALA A 77 8.23 5.89 6.48
C ALA A 77 7.42 5.35 7.67
N SER A 78 6.47 6.11 8.18
CA SER A 78 5.56 5.70 9.27
C SER A 78 4.30 4.97 8.79
N SER A 79 4.14 4.73 7.48
CA SER A 79 3.04 3.89 6.97
C SER A 79 3.31 2.40 7.21
N TYR A 80 2.30 1.54 7.12
CA TYR A 80 2.46 0.11 7.40
C TYR A 80 3.28 -0.68 6.37
N CYS A 81 3.49 -0.15 5.19
CA CYS A 81 4.34 -0.74 4.13
C CYS A 81 4.99 0.41 3.35
N PRO A 82 6.03 1.08 3.92
CA PRO A 82 6.67 2.20 3.26
C PRO A 82 7.38 1.76 1.98
N GLY A 83 7.43 2.65 1.00
CA GLY A 83 8.11 2.46 -0.26
C GLY A 83 8.38 3.78 -0.96
N THR A 84 9.47 3.85 -1.73
CA THR A 84 9.96 5.07 -2.39
C THR A 84 8.91 5.78 -3.27
N TYR A 85 7.93 5.02 -3.78
CA TYR A 85 6.84 5.53 -4.63
C TYR A 85 5.48 5.41 -3.94
N ASP A 86 5.42 5.64 -2.62
CA ASP A 86 4.13 5.78 -1.95
C ASP A 86 3.40 7.00 -2.49
N LEU A 87 2.13 6.87 -2.83
CA LEU A 87 1.32 8.02 -3.22
C LEU A 87 0.71 8.66 -1.98
N SER A 88 0.84 9.97 -1.88
CA SER A 88 0.38 10.74 -0.73
C SER A 88 -0.30 12.05 -1.14
N VAL A 89 -1.14 12.56 -0.27
CA VAL A 89 -1.73 13.90 -0.34
C VAL A 89 -1.55 14.52 1.05
N ASN A 90 -1.01 15.74 1.08
CA ASN A 90 -0.72 16.45 2.34
C ASN A 90 0.10 15.63 3.35
N GLY A 91 1.05 14.82 2.87
CA GLY A 91 1.90 13.99 3.72
C GLY A 91 1.26 12.70 4.24
N GLN A 92 0.01 12.38 3.86
CA GLN A 92 -0.68 11.15 4.24
C GLN A 92 -0.78 10.21 3.04
N LYS A 93 -0.37 8.96 3.24
CA LYS A 93 -0.37 7.94 2.19
C LYS A 93 -1.78 7.49 1.83
N ILE A 94 -2.07 7.51 0.53
CA ILE A 94 -3.31 6.99 -0.06
C ILE A 94 -3.11 5.64 -0.76
N ALA A 95 -1.88 5.36 -1.25
CA ALA A 95 -1.58 4.14 -1.99
C ALA A 95 -0.14 3.69 -1.79
N GLY A 96 0.10 2.40 -1.93
CA GLY A 96 1.42 1.80 -2.02
C GLY A 96 1.59 1.04 -3.32
N ILE A 97 2.77 1.16 -3.93
CA ILE A 97 3.06 0.57 -5.23
C ILE A 97 4.18 -0.46 -5.08
N ALA A 98 4.04 -1.60 -5.73
CA ALA A 98 5.07 -2.61 -5.86
C ALA A 98 5.17 -3.06 -7.31
N GLN A 99 6.32 -3.61 -7.73
CA GLN A 99 6.45 -4.19 -9.05
C GLN A 99 7.01 -5.61 -9.00
N ARG A 100 6.62 -6.39 -9.98
CA ARG A 100 7.20 -7.69 -10.27
C ARG A 100 7.67 -7.72 -11.72
N ARG A 101 8.92 -8.10 -11.90
CA ARG A 101 9.57 -8.17 -13.21
C ARG A 101 9.84 -9.62 -13.54
N ILE A 102 9.40 -10.03 -14.72
CA ILE A 102 9.70 -11.36 -15.30
C ILE A 102 10.44 -11.19 -16.64
N LYS A 103 10.86 -12.29 -17.25
CA LYS A 103 11.69 -12.22 -18.48
C LYS A 103 11.11 -11.32 -19.58
N LYS A 104 9.79 -11.38 -19.81
CA LYS A 104 9.12 -10.71 -20.93
C LYS A 104 8.11 -9.63 -20.50
N GLY A 105 7.89 -9.44 -19.22
CA GLY A 105 6.84 -8.52 -18.74
C GLY A 105 7.16 -7.88 -17.41
N ILE A 106 6.46 -6.79 -17.17
CA ILE A 106 6.48 -6.02 -15.92
C ILE A 106 5.04 -5.88 -15.44
N ALA A 107 4.81 -6.18 -14.19
CA ALA A 107 3.55 -5.91 -13.49
C ALA A 107 3.83 -4.87 -12.42
N VAL A 108 3.16 -3.73 -12.51
CA VAL A 108 3.12 -2.72 -11.44
C VAL A 108 1.80 -2.88 -10.73
N MET A 109 1.86 -3.09 -9.44
CA MET A 109 0.70 -3.38 -8.60
C MET A 109 0.56 -2.29 -7.55
N MET A 110 -0.64 -1.77 -7.39
CA MET A 110 -0.97 -0.74 -6.42
C MET A 110 -2.18 -1.18 -5.59
N TYR A 111 -2.13 -0.99 -4.28
CA TYR A 111 -3.34 -0.86 -3.49
C TYR A 111 -3.66 0.62 -3.34
N LEU A 112 -4.92 1.00 -3.45
CA LEU A 112 -5.43 2.36 -3.30
C LEU A 112 -6.50 2.37 -2.22
N SER A 113 -6.32 3.20 -1.20
CA SER A 113 -7.27 3.38 -0.09
C SER A 113 -8.42 4.27 -0.54
N VAL A 114 -9.51 3.67 -0.99
CA VAL A 114 -10.68 4.39 -1.52
C VAL A 114 -11.55 4.90 -0.38
N ASN A 115 -12.01 4.01 0.50
CA ASN A 115 -12.87 4.36 1.62
C ASN A 115 -12.67 3.41 2.81
N GLY A 116 -13.50 3.54 3.84
CA GLY A 116 -13.46 2.74 5.05
C GLY A 116 -12.51 3.29 6.12
N ASN A 117 -12.29 2.52 7.18
CA ASN A 117 -11.54 2.99 8.35
C ASN A 117 -10.03 2.75 8.22
N GLN A 118 -9.31 3.72 7.61
CA GLN A 118 -7.86 3.62 7.40
C GLN A 118 -7.07 3.60 8.72
N THR A 119 -7.55 4.31 9.74
CA THR A 119 -6.93 4.28 11.07
C THR A 119 -7.02 2.89 11.71
N ALA A 120 -8.14 2.20 11.57
CA ALA A 120 -8.29 0.82 12.05
C ALA A 120 -7.34 -0.15 11.32
N ARG A 121 -7.20 -0.02 9.99
CA ARG A 121 -6.22 -0.78 9.20
C ARG A 121 -4.79 -0.55 9.70
N GLY A 122 -4.42 0.71 9.93
CA GLY A 122 -3.12 1.09 10.45
C GLY A 122 -2.84 0.52 11.84
N ASN A 123 -3.82 0.58 12.74
CA ASN A 123 -3.74 0.00 14.08
C ASN A 123 -3.52 -1.51 14.02
N LEU A 124 -4.28 -2.22 13.19
CA LEU A 124 -4.16 -3.67 13.04
C LEU A 124 -2.76 -4.10 12.56
N VAL A 125 -2.21 -3.40 11.57
CA VAL A 125 -0.85 -3.72 11.09
C VAL A 125 0.21 -3.32 12.12
N ARG A 126 0.03 -2.24 12.86
CA ARG A 126 0.90 -1.89 14.00
C ARG A 126 0.92 -3.01 15.04
N GLU A 127 -0.25 -3.51 15.45
CA GLU A 127 -0.35 -4.64 16.38
C GLU A 127 0.29 -5.91 15.81
N PHE A 128 0.08 -6.20 14.52
CA PHE A 128 0.74 -7.30 13.83
C PHE A 128 2.27 -7.23 13.99
N TYR A 129 2.89 -6.09 13.73
CA TYR A 129 4.34 -5.94 13.88
C TYR A 129 4.77 -6.04 15.35
N GLN A 130 4.06 -5.40 16.28
CA GLN A 130 4.36 -5.47 17.71
C GLN A 130 4.35 -6.92 18.23
N GLN A 131 3.44 -7.76 17.74
CA GLN A 131 3.37 -9.16 18.13
C GLN A 131 4.37 -10.06 17.37
N SER A 132 4.75 -9.66 16.17
CA SER A 132 5.62 -10.45 15.29
C SER A 132 7.11 -10.20 15.51
N LEU A 133 7.48 -9.05 16.06
CA LEU A 133 8.88 -8.66 16.30
C LEU A 133 9.33 -9.03 17.73
N ASP A 134 10.65 -9.17 17.90
CA ASP A 134 11.26 -9.39 19.21
C ASP A 134 11.47 -8.03 19.90
N PRO A 135 10.80 -7.76 21.02
CA PRO A 135 10.98 -6.49 21.73
C PRO A 135 12.39 -6.32 22.32
N LEU A 136 13.14 -7.40 22.48
CA LEU A 136 14.54 -7.38 22.98
C LEU A 136 15.57 -7.22 21.86
N ARG A 137 15.16 -7.33 20.60
CA ARG A 137 16.00 -7.19 19.41
C ARG A 137 15.31 -6.33 18.37
N PRO A 138 15.31 -4.99 18.54
CA PRO A 138 14.67 -4.08 17.58
C PRO A 138 15.20 -4.31 16.16
N ASP A 139 14.27 -4.41 15.20
CA ASP A 139 14.58 -4.57 13.79
C ASP A 139 14.03 -3.36 13.02
N ASN A 140 14.92 -2.44 12.66
CA ASN A 140 14.60 -1.20 11.98
C ASN A 140 14.18 -1.40 10.50
N SER A 141 14.20 -2.64 10.00
CA SER A 141 13.64 -2.96 8.67
C SER A 141 12.11 -2.99 8.62
N TYR A 142 11.47 -2.91 9.79
CA TYR A 142 10.01 -2.81 9.92
C TYR A 142 9.60 -1.41 10.39
N PRO A 143 8.52 -0.84 9.85
CA PRO A 143 8.11 0.51 10.19
C PRO A 143 7.53 0.60 11.60
N SER A 144 7.80 1.73 12.27
CA SER A 144 7.02 2.16 13.42
C SER A 144 5.72 2.79 12.91
N VAL A 145 4.67 1.97 12.80
CA VAL A 145 3.42 2.40 12.15
C VAL A 145 2.70 3.47 12.94
N ASP A 146 2.52 4.64 12.32
CA ASP A 146 1.56 5.66 12.75
C ASP A 146 0.30 5.55 11.89
N PRO A 147 -0.86 5.14 12.45
CA PRO A 147 -2.11 5.05 11.70
C PRO A 147 -2.56 6.36 11.06
N ASN A 148 -2.12 7.51 11.60
CA ASN A 148 -2.47 8.83 11.07
C ASN A 148 -1.63 9.24 9.85
N SER A 149 -0.58 8.49 9.52
CA SER A 149 0.23 8.72 8.32
C SER A 149 -0.44 8.25 7.03
N MET A 150 -1.67 7.74 7.12
CA MET A 150 -2.42 7.16 6.00
C MET A 150 -3.85 7.66 5.99
N VAL A 151 -4.43 7.83 4.80
CA VAL A 151 -5.76 8.39 4.61
C VAL A 151 -6.48 7.71 3.44
N THR A 152 -7.81 7.84 3.35
CA THR A 152 -8.61 7.37 2.21
C THR A 152 -8.94 8.51 1.24
N LEU A 153 -9.25 8.18 -0.02
CA LEU A 153 -9.78 9.15 -0.98
C LEU A 153 -11.11 9.76 -0.50
N GLU A 154 -11.97 8.96 0.11
CA GLU A 154 -13.25 9.43 0.69
C GLU A 154 -13.04 10.58 1.69
N THR A 155 -12.04 10.45 2.58
CA THR A 155 -11.69 11.48 3.55
C THR A 155 -11.15 12.74 2.88
N LEU A 156 -10.27 12.59 1.88
CA LEU A 156 -9.66 13.73 1.18
C LEU A 156 -10.64 14.49 0.30
N LEU A 157 -11.56 13.78 -0.32
CA LEU A 157 -12.59 14.36 -1.20
C LEU A 157 -13.80 14.89 -0.42
N GLU A 158 -13.85 14.66 0.90
CA GLU A 158 -14.94 15.08 1.80
C GLU A 158 -16.34 14.63 1.32
N ARG A 159 -16.40 13.50 0.62
CA ARG A 159 -17.64 12.90 0.12
C ARG A 159 -17.53 11.39 0.02
N PRO A 160 -18.65 10.66 0.12
CA PRO A 160 -18.66 9.23 -0.16
C PRO A 160 -18.12 8.94 -1.57
N ILE A 161 -17.28 7.91 -1.69
CA ILE A 161 -16.77 7.41 -2.95
C ILE A 161 -16.73 5.89 -2.93
N LEU A 162 -17.29 5.26 -3.95
CA LEU A 162 -17.31 3.81 -4.08
C LEU A 162 -16.12 3.31 -4.90
N VAL A 163 -15.64 2.12 -4.59
CA VAL A 163 -14.56 1.47 -5.36
C VAL A 163 -14.93 1.36 -6.86
N ASN A 164 -16.19 1.12 -7.20
CA ASN A 164 -16.62 1.05 -8.59
C ASN A 164 -16.58 2.41 -9.30
N GLU A 165 -16.87 3.51 -8.61
CA GLU A 165 -16.70 4.87 -9.17
C GLU A 165 -15.24 5.15 -9.54
N VAL A 166 -14.29 4.69 -8.70
CA VAL A 166 -12.85 4.86 -8.98
C VAL A 166 -12.39 4.05 -10.20
N LYS A 167 -13.00 2.90 -10.48
CA LYS A 167 -12.67 2.09 -11.66
C LYS A 167 -13.09 2.72 -12.99
N GLU A 168 -14.01 3.67 -12.96
CA GLU A 168 -14.54 4.36 -14.14
C GLU A 168 -13.77 5.65 -14.48
N ARG A 169 -12.85 6.07 -13.62
CA ARG A 169 -11.94 7.21 -13.84
C ARG A 169 -10.73 6.81 -14.68
#